data_9925cd3474d44fa59b361fc71dc35f24
#
_entry.id   9925cd3474d44fa59b361fc71dc35f24
#
_cell.length_a   1.000
_cell.length_b   1.000
_cell.length_c   1.000
_cell.angle_alpha   90.00
_cell.angle_beta   90.00
_cell.angle_gamma   90.00
#
_symmetry.space_group_name_H-M   'P 1'
#
loop_
_entity.id
_entity.type
_entity.pdbx_description
1 polymer ?
#
loop_
_entity_poly.entity_id
_entity_poly.type
_entity_poly.pdbx_seq_one_letter_code
_entity_poly.pdbx_strand_id
1 'polypeptide(L)'
;YSAVRAVYETTEEQAAILAELEDPYLRERSADVKDVGQRILWILMGVEQKDLSVLSADTILVGREITPSQMASLDTAKVKGIVAEIGGKTSHTAILANNMEIAAVLGCQGLLAAVQDGMPILIDGTQGTVETEITPENREQLRQEISRRRKVQASLLDLVDKPACTSDGFCVELAANIMDPAGAAKALNLGADGIGLYRTEFLFMDRASLPTEQEQ
;
A
#
# COMPACT_ATOMS: atom_id res chain seq x y z
N TYR A 1 5.90 6.78 36.58
CA TYR A 1 5.86 6.51 35.13
C TYR A 1 5.24 7.70 34.42
N SER A 2 5.85 8.19 33.33
CA SER A 2 5.19 9.15 32.45
C SER A 2 4.16 8.43 31.56
N ALA A 3 3.09 9.13 31.16
CA ALA A 3 2.09 8.56 30.25
C ALA A 3 2.73 8.00 28.97
N VAL A 4 3.71 8.71 28.41
CA VAL A 4 4.47 8.29 27.21
C VAL A 4 5.13 6.93 27.44
N ARG A 5 5.82 6.74 28.55
CA ARG A 5 6.49 5.47 28.86
C ARG A 5 5.49 4.34 29.08
N ALA A 6 4.40 4.60 29.79
CA ALA A 6 3.36 3.59 30.02
C ALA A 6 2.74 3.11 28.71
N VAL A 7 2.39 4.02 27.79
CA VAL A 7 1.86 3.67 26.48
C VAL A 7 2.86 2.88 25.67
N TYR A 8 4.13 3.30 25.65
CA TYR A 8 5.18 2.59 24.91
C TYR A 8 5.36 1.15 25.42
N GLU A 9 5.56 0.97 26.74
CA GLU A 9 5.77 -0.35 27.34
C GLU A 9 4.56 -1.26 27.14
N THR A 10 3.34 -0.75 27.34
CA THR A 10 2.11 -1.55 27.12
C THR A 10 1.94 -1.93 25.64
N THR A 11 2.22 -1.01 24.72
CA THR A 11 2.12 -1.28 23.28
C THR A 11 3.11 -2.37 22.86
N GLU A 12 4.37 -2.29 23.28
CA GLU A 12 5.37 -3.28 22.92
C GLU A 12 5.04 -4.65 23.55
N GLU A 13 4.58 -4.68 24.80
CA GLU A 13 4.16 -5.91 25.48
C GLU A 13 2.99 -6.59 24.75
N GLN A 14 1.93 -5.85 24.44
CA GLN A 14 0.77 -6.42 23.75
C GLN A 14 1.10 -6.86 22.32
N ALA A 15 1.91 -6.09 21.61
CA ALA A 15 2.37 -6.45 20.27
C ALA A 15 3.25 -7.72 20.30
N ALA A 16 4.13 -7.86 21.29
CA ALA A 16 4.95 -9.06 21.46
C ALA A 16 4.10 -10.31 21.73
N ILE A 17 3.10 -10.20 22.61
CA ILE A 17 2.16 -11.30 22.89
C ILE A 17 1.48 -11.78 21.61
N LEU A 18 0.97 -10.85 20.79
CA LEU A 18 0.33 -11.19 19.53
C LEU A 18 1.30 -11.82 18.52
N ALA A 19 2.55 -11.32 18.47
CA ALA A 19 3.57 -11.82 17.55
C ALA A 19 4.00 -13.27 17.84
N GLU A 20 3.83 -13.76 19.07
CA GLU A 20 4.16 -15.11 19.49
C GLU A 20 3.01 -16.13 19.26
N LEU A 21 1.82 -15.66 18.88
CA LEU A 21 0.69 -16.54 18.66
C LEU A 21 0.91 -17.45 17.41
N GLU A 22 0.43 -18.68 17.47
CA GLU A 22 0.52 -19.63 16.36
C GLU A 22 -0.38 -19.23 15.18
N ASP A 23 -1.52 -18.57 15.46
CA ASP A 23 -2.46 -18.09 14.47
C ASP A 23 -1.85 -16.96 13.62
N PRO A 24 -1.64 -17.14 12.31
CA PRO A 24 -1.06 -16.12 11.43
C PRO A 24 -1.86 -14.82 11.41
N TYR A 25 -3.19 -14.90 11.46
CA TYR A 25 -4.07 -13.73 11.46
C TYR A 25 -3.88 -12.87 12.71
N LEU A 26 -3.83 -13.49 13.90
CA LEU A 26 -3.61 -12.77 15.15
C LEU A 26 -2.17 -12.21 15.24
N ARG A 27 -1.21 -12.94 14.69
CA ARG A 27 0.19 -12.48 14.63
C ARG A 27 0.35 -11.21 13.78
N GLU A 28 -0.37 -11.10 12.68
CA GLU A 28 -0.37 -9.88 11.85
C GLU A 28 -0.93 -8.66 12.60
N ARG A 29 -1.87 -8.86 13.55
CA ARG A 29 -2.45 -7.79 14.37
C ARG A 29 -1.45 -7.13 15.33
N SER A 30 -0.28 -7.72 15.53
CA SER A 30 0.79 -7.08 16.30
C SER A 30 1.23 -5.74 15.68
N ALA A 31 1.23 -5.64 14.35
CA ALA A 31 1.52 -4.40 13.63
C ALA A 31 0.45 -3.32 13.86
N ASP A 32 -0.82 -3.71 13.89
CA ASP A 32 -1.93 -2.77 14.14
C ASP A 32 -1.85 -2.19 15.57
N VAL A 33 -1.51 -3.02 16.57
CA VAL A 33 -1.30 -2.56 17.95
C VAL A 33 -0.16 -1.56 18.01
N LYS A 34 0.95 -1.79 17.32
CA LYS A 34 2.08 -0.86 17.25
C LYS A 34 1.69 0.46 16.58
N ASP A 35 0.92 0.41 15.49
CA ASP A 35 0.46 1.62 14.80
C ASP A 35 -0.42 2.49 15.71
N VAL A 36 -1.40 1.89 16.40
CA VAL A 36 -2.25 2.61 17.36
C VAL A 36 -1.41 3.20 18.50
N GLY A 37 -0.51 2.41 19.09
CA GLY A 37 0.38 2.87 20.16
C GLY A 37 1.27 4.04 19.72
N GLN A 38 1.83 3.97 18.53
CA GLN A 38 2.65 5.03 17.95
C GLN A 38 1.86 6.33 17.75
N ARG A 39 0.63 6.25 17.28
CA ARG A 39 -0.26 7.42 17.14
C ARG A 39 -0.55 8.08 18.48
N ILE A 40 -0.84 7.28 19.50
CA ILE A 40 -1.04 7.80 20.86
C ILE A 40 0.24 8.49 21.38
N LEU A 41 1.42 7.90 21.15
CA LEU A 41 2.70 8.48 21.54
C LEU A 41 2.95 9.83 20.85
N TRP A 42 2.68 9.97 19.56
CA TRP A 42 2.82 11.23 18.85
C TRP A 42 1.92 12.32 19.45
N ILE A 43 0.67 11.98 19.75
CA ILE A 43 -0.27 12.92 20.39
C ILE A 43 0.25 13.35 21.78
N LEU A 44 0.70 12.39 22.60
CA LEU A 44 1.21 12.67 23.94
C LEU A 44 2.51 13.50 23.92
N MET A 45 3.34 13.35 22.91
CA MET A 45 4.58 14.08 22.75
C MET A 45 4.41 15.41 22.01
N GLY A 46 3.21 15.72 21.52
CA GLY A 46 2.95 16.92 20.70
C GLY A 46 3.71 16.92 19.38
N VAL A 47 4.02 15.74 18.82
CA VAL A 47 4.67 15.63 17.52
C VAL A 47 3.64 15.85 16.44
N GLU A 48 3.77 16.95 15.71
CA GLU A 48 2.97 17.17 14.51
C GLU A 48 3.38 16.17 13.42
N GLN A 49 2.42 15.40 12.98
CA GLN A 49 2.61 14.55 11.81
C GLN A 49 2.65 15.43 10.56
N LYS A 50 3.61 15.19 9.67
CA LYS A 50 3.60 15.82 8.35
C LYS A 50 2.31 15.41 7.65
N ASP A 51 1.52 16.37 7.25
CA ASP A 51 0.32 16.13 6.46
C ASP A 51 0.72 15.61 5.07
N LEU A 52 0.47 14.33 4.83
CA LEU A 52 0.80 13.68 3.56
C LEU A 52 -0.10 14.15 2.40
N SER A 53 -1.20 14.86 2.69
CA SER A 53 -2.06 15.48 1.67
C SER A 53 -1.41 16.66 0.95
N VAL A 54 -0.39 17.29 1.57
CA VAL A 54 0.31 18.48 1.05
C VAL A 54 1.48 18.12 0.11
N LEU A 55 1.71 16.85 -0.15
CA LEU A 55 2.79 16.41 -1.03
C LEU A 55 2.63 16.95 -2.45
N SER A 56 3.75 17.25 -3.11
CA SER A 56 3.77 17.60 -4.53
C SER A 56 3.43 16.40 -5.42
N ALA A 57 3.05 16.66 -6.67
CA ALA A 57 2.83 15.59 -7.65
C ALA A 57 4.12 14.78 -7.91
N ASP A 58 3.96 13.52 -8.28
CA ASP A 58 5.04 12.59 -8.62
C ASP A 58 6.05 12.37 -7.48
N THR A 59 5.56 12.32 -6.23
CA THR A 59 6.37 12.08 -5.04
C THR A 59 6.54 10.58 -4.77
N ILE A 60 7.74 10.19 -4.35
CA ILE A 60 8.02 8.88 -3.74
C ILE A 60 8.17 9.10 -2.24
N LEU A 61 7.33 8.43 -1.45
CA LEU A 61 7.40 8.47 0.00
C LEU A 61 8.47 7.50 0.48
N VAL A 62 9.43 8.00 1.26
CA VAL A 62 10.51 7.19 1.84
C VAL A 62 10.43 7.25 3.35
N GLY A 63 10.46 6.08 4.00
CA GLY A 63 10.40 5.99 5.45
C GLY A 63 11.13 4.78 6.00
N ARG A 64 11.32 4.75 7.32
CA ARG A 64 11.81 3.54 7.98
C ARG A 64 10.78 2.43 7.91
N GLU A 65 9.56 2.77 8.23
CA GLU A 65 8.36 1.94 8.14
C GLU A 65 7.21 2.83 7.68
N ILE A 66 6.30 2.30 6.90
CA ILE A 66 5.09 3.01 6.46
C ILE A 66 3.91 2.24 7.03
N THR A 67 3.18 2.88 7.93
CA THR A 67 2.08 2.26 8.64
C THR A 67 0.82 2.16 7.79
N PRO A 68 -0.10 1.22 8.10
CA PRO A 68 -1.40 1.14 7.45
C PRO A 68 -2.18 2.47 7.48
N SER A 69 -2.13 3.21 8.59
CA SER A 69 -2.79 4.52 8.73
C SER A 69 -2.19 5.55 7.76
N GLN A 70 -0.87 5.56 7.61
CA GLN A 70 -0.20 6.44 6.64
C GLN A 70 -0.57 6.07 5.20
N MET A 71 -0.63 4.77 4.90
CA MET A 71 -1.08 4.29 3.59
C MET A 71 -2.49 4.76 3.26
N ALA A 72 -3.42 4.65 4.21
CA ALA A 72 -4.81 5.07 4.02
C ALA A 72 -4.96 6.57 3.75
N SER A 73 -4.04 7.40 4.26
CA SER A 73 -4.05 8.86 4.06
C SER A 73 -3.33 9.34 2.80
N LEU A 74 -2.76 8.42 1.99
CA LEU A 74 -2.01 8.80 0.78
C LEU A 74 -2.94 9.24 -0.36
N ASP A 75 -2.63 10.39 -0.94
CA ASP A 75 -3.20 10.79 -2.22
C ASP A 75 -2.46 10.08 -3.38
N THR A 76 -3.07 9.05 -3.95
CA THR A 76 -2.49 8.26 -5.06
C THR A 76 -2.30 9.08 -6.35
N ALA A 77 -2.98 10.22 -6.48
CA ALA A 77 -2.74 11.13 -7.59
C ALA A 77 -1.35 11.77 -7.49
N LYS A 78 -0.84 11.97 -6.28
CA LYS A 78 0.44 12.63 -6.00
C LYS A 78 1.56 11.64 -5.68
N VAL A 79 1.29 10.61 -4.87
CA VAL A 79 2.29 9.61 -4.48
C VAL A 79 2.34 8.51 -5.53
N LYS A 80 3.50 8.38 -6.20
CA LYS A 80 3.74 7.40 -7.28
C LYS A 80 4.50 6.17 -6.81
N GLY A 81 5.07 6.22 -5.62
CA GLY A 81 5.77 5.09 -5.07
C GLY A 81 6.06 5.24 -3.58
N ILE A 82 6.34 4.13 -2.96
CA ILE A 82 6.75 4.06 -1.56
C ILE A 82 8.01 3.20 -1.42
N VAL A 83 8.89 3.61 -0.52
CA VAL A 83 10.07 2.82 -0.15
C VAL A 83 10.20 2.80 1.37
N ALA A 84 10.38 1.62 1.94
CA ALA A 84 10.60 1.47 3.38
C ALA A 84 11.80 0.59 3.69
N GLU A 85 12.52 0.92 4.80
CA GLU A 85 13.63 0.09 5.27
C GLU A 85 13.15 -1.20 5.91
N ILE A 86 11.93 -1.18 6.49
CA ILE A 86 11.28 -2.32 7.14
C ILE A 86 10.09 -2.76 6.30
N GLY A 87 9.81 -4.05 6.32
CA GLY A 87 8.70 -4.67 5.61
C GLY A 87 9.16 -5.73 4.62
N GLY A 88 8.22 -6.49 4.12
CA GLY A 88 8.44 -7.56 3.15
C GLY A 88 7.28 -7.70 2.18
N LYS A 89 7.42 -8.61 1.21
CA LYS A 89 6.44 -8.83 0.14
C LYS A 89 5.02 -9.19 0.62
N THR A 90 4.93 -9.80 1.79
CA THR A 90 3.66 -10.23 2.41
C THR A 90 3.16 -9.28 3.50
N SER A 91 3.87 -8.17 3.75
CA SER A 91 3.45 -7.19 4.75
C SER A 91 2.14 -6.48 4.35
N HIS A 92 1.41 -6.00 5.33
CA HIS A 92 0.19 -5.21 5.12
C HIS A 92 0.41 -4.02 4.19
N THR A 93 1.54 -3.32 4.38
CA THR A 93 1.96 -2.20 3.52
C THR A 93 2.13 -2.62 2.06
N ALA A 94 2.72 -3.82 1.80
CA ALA A 94 2.87 -4.34 0.44
C ALA A 94 1.51 -4.64 -0.20
N ILE A 95 0.60 -5.25 0.56
CA ILE A 95 -0.75 -5.57 0.10
C ILE A 95 -1.53 -4.29 -0.21
N LEU A 96 -1.49 -3.28 0.68
CA LEU A 96 -2.14 -1.99 0.46
C LEU A 96 -1.56 -1.26 -0.75
N ALA A 97 -0.24 -1.19 -0.89
CA ALA A 97 0.41 -0.56 -2.03
C ALA A 97 -0.01 -1.21 -3.36
N ASN A 98 -0.09 -2.53 -3.39
CA ASN A 98 -0.56 -3.26 -4.58
C ASN A 98 -2.03 -2.95 -4.89
N ASN A 99 -2.90 -2.91 -3.88
CA ASN A 99 -4.31 -2.57 -4.06
C ASN A 99 -4.51 -1.13 -4.55
N MET A 100 -3.63 -0.21 -4.12
CA MET A 100 -3.63 1.19 -4.53
C MET A 100 -2.90 1.42 -5.87
N GLU A 101 -2.37 0.37 -6.49
CA GLU A 101 -1.57 0.43 -7.73
C GLU A 101 -0.31 1.35 -7.60
N ILE A 102 0.26 1.43 -6.40
CA ILE A 102 1.46 2.22 -6.10
C ILE A 102 2.69 1.30 -6.13
N ALA A 103 3.75 1.73 -6.83
CA ALA A 103 5.02 1.00 -6.81
C ALA A 103 5.59 0.97 -5.38
N ALA A 104 5.99 -0.21 -4.89
CA ALA A 104 6.51 -0.37 -3.54
C ALA A 104 7.82 -1.17 -3.51
N VAL A 105 8.81 -0.67 -2.77
CA VAL A 105 10.05 -1.40 -2.44
C VAL A 105 10.20 -1.39 -0.93
N LEU A 106 10.14 -2.56 -0.31
CA LEU A 106 10.20 -2.74 1.13
C LEU A 106 11.41 -3.59 1.51
N GLY A 107 11.97 -3.35 2.70
CA GLY A 107 13.17 -4.02 3.18
C GLY A 107 14.47 -3.38 2.68
N CYS A 108 14.44 -2.12 2.21
CA CYS A 108 15.58 -1.40 1.67
C CYS A 108 16.40 -0.74 2.79
N GLN A 109 17.15 -1.53 3.56
CA GLN A 109 17.90 -1.06 4.73
C GLN A 109 18.98 -0.03 4.34
N GLY A 110 19.12 1.01 5.17
CA GLY A 110 20.12 2.06 5.00
C GLY A 110 19.75 3.14 3.98
N LEU A 111 18.57 3.06 3.37
CA LEU A 111 18.15 4.03 2.37
C LEU A 111 17.99 5.44 2.94
N LEU A 112 17.46 5.58 4.16
CA LEU A 112 17.27 6.89 4.81
C LEU A 112 18.58 7.65 5.01
N ALA A 113 19.71 6.97 5.10
CA ALA A 113 21.02 7.61 5.16
C ALA A 113 21.53 8.07 3.77
N ALA A 114 20.98 7.53 2.69
CA ALA A 114 21.40 7.81 1.33
C ALA A 114 20.52 8.81 0.58
N VAL A 115 19.33 9.16 1.14
CA VAL A 115 18.38 10.05 0.49
C VAL A 115 18.10 11.30 1.32
N GLN A 116 17.63 12.36 0.66
CA GLN A 116 17.21 13.62 1.27
C GLN A 116 15.88 14.06 0.66
N ASP A 117 15.12 14.88 1.39
CA ASP A 117 13.88 15.46 0.90
C ASP A 117 14.11 16.21 -0.42
N GLY A 118 13.30 15.91 -1.43
CA GLY A 118 13.40 16.49 -2.77
C GLY A 118 14.45 15.86 -3.68
N MET A 119 15.20 14.86 -3.20
CA MET A 119 16.13 14.11 -4.04
C MET A 119 15.37 13.25 -5.05
N PRO A 120 15.72 13.29 -6.34
CA PRO A 120 15.14 12.38 -7.31
C PRO A 120 15.68 10.95 -7.11
N ILE A 121 14.78 9.98 -7.07
CA ILE A 121 15.10 8.55 -7.01
C ILE A 121 14.29 7.78 -8.05
N LEU A 122 14.81 6.63 -8.51
CA LEU A 122 14.10 5.68 -9.34
C LEU A 122 13.76 4.45 -8.52
N ILE A 123 12.53 3.95 -8.68
CA ILE A 123 12.10 2.70 -8.04
C ILE A 123 11.49 1.75 -9.06
N ASP A 124 11.78 0.47 -8.93
CA ASP A 124 11.08 -0.61 -9.63
C ASP A 124 10.53 -1.62 -8.60
N GLY A 125 9.23 -1.53 -8.33
CA GLY A 125 8.56 -2.43 -7.39
C GLY A 125 8.49 -3.88 -7.88
N THR A 126 8.69 -4.14 -9.18
CA THR A 126 8.71 -5.50 -9.73
C THR A 126 10.08 -6.16 -9.49
N GLN A 127 11.15 -5.41 -9.73
CA GLN A 127 12.53 -5.87 -9.49
C GLN A 127 12.95 -5.71 -8.02
N GLY A 128 12.25 -4.87 -7.26
CA GLY A 128 12.59 -4.53 -5.88
C GLY A 128 13.85 -3.67 -5.79
N THR A 129 14.09 -2.78 -6.74
CA THR A 129 15.27 -1.93 -6.81
C THR A 129 14.96 -0.47 -6.53
N VAL A 130 15.92 0.22 -5.90
CA VAL A 130 15.93 1.66 -5.68
C VAL A 130 17.26 2.20 -6.15
N GLU A 131 17.23 3.20 -7.03
CA GLU A 131 18.42 3.88 -7.53
C GLU A 131 18.40 5.33 -7.08
N THR A 132 19.47 5.76 -6.40
CA THR A 132 19.65 7.11 -5.90
C THR A 132 20.53 7.96 -6.83
N GLU A 133 21.30 7.32 -7.69
CA GLU A 133 22.09 7.97 -8.73
C GLU A 133 21.38 7.83 -10.08
N ILE A 134 20.75 8.92 -10.53
CA ILE A 134 20.02 8.92 -11.80
C ILE A 134 20.93 9.33 -12.93
N THR A 135 21.37 8.36 -13.73
CA THR A 135 22.08 8.61 -14.97
C THR A 135 21.08 8.76 -16.15
N PRO A 136 21.49 9.42 -17.26
CA PRO A 136 20.65 9.46 -18.46
C PRO A 136 20.29 8.06 -18.96
N GLU A 137 21.20 7.10 -18.83
CA GLU A 137 21.06 5.72 -19.29
C GLU A 137 19.98 4.97 -18.50
N ASN A 138 20.06 4.98 -17.15
CA ASN A 138 19.06 4.27 -16.34
C ASN A 138 17.68 4.93 -16.42
N ARG A 139 17.61 6.26 -16.57
CA ARG A 139 16.36 6.99 -16.83
C ARG A 139 15.73 6.55 -18.16
N GLU A 140 16.52 6.42 -19.22
CA GLU A 140 16.03 5.98 -20.52
C GLU A 140 15.57 4.51 -20.50
N GLN A 141 16.32 3.63 -19.84
CA GLN A 141 15.94 2.23 -19.64
C GLN A 141 14.60 2.11 -18.92
N LEU A 142 14.39 2.88 -17.84
CA LEU A 142 13.11 2.90 -17.12
C LEU A 142 11.96 3.40 -18.00
N ARG A 143 12.18 4.46 -18.80
CA ARG A 143 11.16 4.96 -19.75
C ARG A 143 10.76 3.91 -20.76
N GLN A 144 11.71 3.18 -21.31
CA GLN A 144 11.45 2.10 -22.27
C GLN A 144 10.66 0.97 -21.60
N GLU A 145 11.04 0.59 -20.38
CA GLU A 145 10.32 -0.45 -19.64
C GLU A 145 8.88 -0.02 -19.30
N ILE A 146 8.66 1.21 -18.83
CA ILE A 146 7.33 1.77 -18.61
C ILE A 146 6.52 1.75 -19.91
N SER A 147 7.12 2.16 -21.02
CA SER A 147 6.46 2.16 -22.32
C SER A 147 6.08 0.74 -22.76
N ARG A 148 6.98 -0.22 -22.56
CA ARG A 148 6.73 -1.64 -22.83
C ARG A 148 5.56 -2.17 -22.00
N ARG A 149 5.57 -1.92 -20.69
CA ARG A 149 4.48 -2.35 -19.79
C ARG A 149 3.13 -1.74 -20.17
N ARG A 150 3.10 -0.45 -20.52
CA ARG A 150 1.89 0.22 -21.02
C ARG A 150 1.35 -0.41 -22.30
N LYS A 151 2.22 -0.79 -23.25
CA LYS A 151 1.80 -1.49 -24.47
C LYS A 151 1.21 -2.85 -24.16
N VAL A 152 1.83 -3.63 -23.27
CA VAL A 152 1.30 -4.92 -22.82
C VAL A 152 -0.07 -4.74 -22.16
N GLN A 153 -0.18 -3.79 -21.24
CA GLN A 153 -1.45 -3.49 -20.56
C GLN A 153 -2.54 -3.07 -21.55
N ALA A 154 -2.21 -2.24 -22.55
CA ALA A 154 -3.16 -1.86 -23.59
C ALA A 154 -3.61 -3.08 -24.42
N SER A 155 -2.71 -4.01 -24.74
CA SER A 155 -3.08 -5.23 -25.48
C SER A 155 -3.96 -6.20 -24.66
N LEU A 156 -3.91 -6.13 -23.33
CA LEU A 156 -4.80 -6.91 -22.47
C LEU A 156 -6.26 -6.42 -22.52
N LEU A 157 -6.48 -5.15 -22.87
CA LEU A 157 -7.84 -4.62 -23.05
C LEU A 157 -8.57 -5.30 -24.23
N ASP A 158 -7.86 -5.85 -25.19
CA ASP A 158 -8.43 -6.64 -26.29
C ASP A 158 -9.02 -7.99 -25.82
N LEU A 159 -8.76 -8.36 -24.57
CA LEU A 159 -9.27 -9.59 -23.96
C LEU A 159 -10.51 -9.37 -23.10
N VAL A 160 -10.90 -8.14 -22.82
CA VAL A 160 -12.00 -7.78 -21.89
C VAL A 160 -13.32 -8.46 -22.26
N ASP A 161 -13.63 -8.49 -23.55
CA ASP A 161 -14.90 -9.09 -24.06
C ASP A 161 -14.77 -10.60 -24.35
N LYS A 162 -13.64 -11.23 -24.01
CA LYS A 162 -13.41 -12.65 -24.27
C LYS A 162 -13.66 -13.47 -23.01
N PRO A 163 -14.36 -14.60 -23.11
CA PRO A 163 -14.55 -15.47 -21.97
C PRO A 163 -13.21 -16.05 -21.51
N ALA A 164 -13.03 -16.14 -20.19
CA ALA A 164 -11.85 -16.76 -19.57
C ALA A 164 -11.92 -18.27 -19.69
N CYS A 165 -11.44 -18.82 -20.79
CA CYS A 165 -11.49 -20.27 -21.02
C CYS A 165 -10.08 -20.85 -21.19
N THR A 166 -9.88 -22.05 -20.67
CA THR A 166 -8.66 -22.84 -20.88
C THR A 166 -8.60 -23.38 -22.31
N SER A 167 -7.43 -23.87 -22.75
CA SER A 167 -7.21 -24.39 -24.09
C SER A 167 -8.06 -25.62 -24.43
N ASP A 168 -8.54 -26.36 -23.42
CA ASP A 168 -9.46 -27.50 -23.55
C ASP A 168 -10.94 -27.09 -23.49
N GLY A 169 -11.22 -25.79 -23.45
CA GLY A 169 -12.57 -25.23 -23.55
C GLY A 169 -13.32 -25.08 -22.22
N PHE A 170 -12.67 -25.32 -21.09
CA PHE A 170 -13.29 -25.07 -19.79
C PHE A 170 -13.26 -23.58 -19.47
N CYS A 171 -14.43 -22.97 -19.24
CA CYS A 171 -14.55 -21.56 -18.88
C CYS A 171 -14.65 -21.37 -17.36
N VAL A 172 -13.94 -20.36 -16.87
CA VAL A 172 -13.93 -19.97 -15.45
C VAL A 172 -14.57 -18.61 -15.28
N GLU A 173 -15.28 -18.41 -14.19
CA GLU A 173 -15.84 -17.13 -13.82
C GLU A 173 -14.75 -16.23 -13.22
N LEU A 174 -14.65 -14.99 -13.71
CA LEU A 174 -13.74 -13.98 -13.21
C LEU A 174 -14.45 -13.04 -12.24
N ALA A 175 -14.25 -13.25 -10.94
CA ALA A 175 -14.85 -12.44 -9.90
C ALA A 175 -13.83 -11.47 -9.30
N ALA A 176 -14.19 -10.19 -9.23
CA ALA A 176 -13.31 -9.14 -8.72
C ALA A 176 -13.42 -8.96 -7.21
N ASN A 177 -12.31 -8.60 -6.57
CA ASN A 177 -12.29 -8.08 -5.20
C ASN A 177 -12.31 -6.55 -5.26
N ILE A 178 -13.25 -5.93 -4.57
CA ILE A 178 -13.41 -4.47 -4.56
C ILE A 178 -13.34 -3.91 -3.13
N MET A 179 -13.00 -2.63 -3.03
CA MET A 179 -12.91 -1.88 -1.77
C MET A 179 -13.99 -0.79 -1.67
N ASP A 180 -14.53 -0.35 -2.80
CA ASP A 180 -15.54 0.69 -2.91
C ASP A 180 -16.47 0.44 -4.12
N PRO A 181 -17.61 1.13 -4.21
CA PRO A 181 -18.54 1.00 -5.34
C PRO A 181 -17.95 1.41 -6.69
N ALA A 182 -16.99 2.35 -6.72
CA ALA A 182 -16.32 2.75 -7.97
C ALA A 182 -15.45 1.61 -8.53
N GLY A 183 -14.86 0.80 -7.65
CA GLY A 183 -14.13 -0.42 -8.00
C GLY A 183 -14.99 -1.43 -8.74
N ALA A 184 -16.31 -1.51 -8.47
CA ALA A 184 -17.21 -2.40 -9.19
C ALA A 184 -17.33 -2.03 -10.67
N ALA A 185 -17.54 -0.74 -10.97
CA ALA A 185 -17.60 -0.26 -12.36
C ALA A 185 -16.27 -0.49 -13.09
N LYS A 186 -15.14 -0.23 -12.42
CA LYS A 186 -13.80 -0.50 -12.98
C LYS A 186 -13.62 -1.99 -13.28
N ALA A 187 -14.01 -2.87 -12.35
CA ALA A 187 -13.88 -4.32 -12.51
C ALA A 187 -14.68 -4.84 -13.72
N LEU A 188 -15.93 -4.43 -13.85
CA LEU A 188 -16.77 -4.79 -15.00
C LEU A 188 -16.19 -4.27 -16.32
N ASN A 189 -15.71 -3.03 -16.36
CA ASN A 189 -15.05 -2.46 -17.54
C ASN A 189 -13.74 -3.18 -17.90
N LEU A 190 -13.15 -3.93 -17.00
CA LEU A 190 -11.94 -4.75 -17.20
C LEU A 190 -12.27 -6.24 -17.47
N GLY A 191 -13.55 -6.59 -17.63
CA GLY A 191 -13.99 -7.92 -18.02
C GLY A 191 -14.26 -8.88 -16.85
N ALA A 192 -14.50 -8.38 -15.65
CA ALA A 192 -14.99 -9.22 -14.56
C ALA A 192 -16.44 -9.61 -14.81
N ASP A 193 -16.79 -10.88 -14.56
CA ASP A 193 -18.16 -11.40 -14.65
C ASP A 193 -19.02 -10.96 -13.47
N GLY A 194 -18.37 -10.60 -12.34
CA GLY A 194 -19.05 -10.17 -11.13
C GLY A 194 -18.09 -9.77 -10.01
N ILE A 195 -18.67 -9.51 -8.84
CA ILE A 195 -17.93 -9.17 -7.61
C ILE A 195 -17.88 -10.41 -6.72
N GLY A 196 -16.67 -10.90 -6.45
CA GLY A 196 -16.43 -12.04 -5.57
C GLY A 196 -16.29 -11.65 -4.10
N LEU A 197 -15.68 -10.50 -3.83
CA LEU A 197 -15.47 -9.98 -2.48
C LEU A 197 -15.59 -8.46 -2.45
N TYR A 198 -16.40 -7.95 -1.53
CA TYR A 198 -16.39 -6.55 -1.15
C TYR A 198 -15.77 -6.38 0.23
N ARG A 199 -14.65 -5.66 0.30
CA ARG A 199 -13.94 -5.37 1.53
C ARG A 199 -14.55 -4.17 2.21
N THR A 200 -15.44 -4.42 3.17
CA THR A 200 -16.21 -3.38 3.85
C THR A 200 -15.42 -2.60 4.90
N GLU A 201 -14.23 -3.07 5.29
CA GLU A 201 -13.36 -2.35 6.23
C GLU A 201 -13.04 -0.92 5.78
N PHE A 202 -12.97 -0.67 4.49
CA PHE A 202 -12.72 0.66 3.93
C PHE A 202 -13.88 1.65 4.16
N LEU A 203 -15.09 1.18 4.42
CA LEU A 203 -16.23 2.04 4.81
C LEU A 203 -16.03 2.65 6.20
N PHE A 204 -15.21 2.04 7.03
CA PHE A 204 -14.98 2.45 8.42
C PHE A 204 -13.70 3.27 8.60
N MET A 205 -12.85 3.36 7.56
CA MET A 205 -11.60 4.11 7.59
C MET A 205 -11.86 5.61 7.32
N ASP A 206 -10.98 6.48 7.87
CA ASP A 206 -10.99 7.94 7.69
C ASP A 206 -12.31 8.65 8.09
N ARG A 207 -13.01 8.12 9.08
CA ARG A 207 -14.28 8.68 9.56
C ARG A 207 -14.21 9.04 11.04
N ALA A 208 -14.84 10.14 11.40
CA ALA A 208 -15.02 10.55 12.79
C ALA A 208 -16.14 9.77 13.52
N SER A 209 -17.04 9.10 12.76
CA SER A 209 -18.15 8.32 13.27
C SER A 209 -18.35 7.04 12.45
N LEU A 210 -18.97 6.03 13.02
CA LEU A 210 -19.35 4.82 12.31
C LEU A 210 -20.31 5.15 11.15
N PRO A 211 -20.22 4.44 10.02
CA PRO A 211 -21.16 4.60 8.92
C PRO A 211 -22.56 4.18 9.36
N THR A 212 -23.56 4.91 8.92
CA THR A 212 -24.97 4.55 9.13
C THR A 212 -25.32 3.33 8.26
N GLU A 213 -26.42 2.66 8.59
CA GLU A 213 -26.94 1.53 7.80
C GLU A 213 -27.22 1.92 6.34
N GLN A 214 -27.68 3.17 6.10
CA GLN A 214 -27.92 3.66 4.74
C GLN A 214 -26.64 3.93 3.93
N GLU A 215 -25.55 4.24 4.61
CA GLU A 215 -24.24 4.45 3.94
C GLU A 215 -23.55 3.13 3.61
N GLN A 216 -23.89 2.05 4.33
CA GLN A 216 -23.40 0.69 4.09
C GLN A 216 -24.17 0.00 2.97
#